data_8309803b2a25dd912370388e9e48d230
#
_entry.id   8309803b2a25dd912370388e9e48d230
#
_cell.length_a   1.000
_cell.length_b   1.000
_cell.length_c   1.000
_cell.angle_alpha   90.00
_cell.angle_beta   90.00
_cell.angle_gamma   90.00
#
_symmetry.space_group_name_H-M   'P 1'
#
loop_
_entity.id
_entity.type
_entity.pdbx_description
1 polymer ?
#
loop_
_entity_poly.entity_id
_entity_poly.type
_entity_poly.pdbx_seq_one_letter_code
_entity_poly.pdbx_strand_id
1 'polypeptide(L)'
;MFSAPPLTPVVKKLIITLFSAFVLELLLQNFAQIPVIELLSLDPANLGPSSLVQVFSYVLIEDPRAVMSMLIGLLFMWLIMSPFESAFGRRHTLELIAVGILGGGLAAIVIAQILPIPGWRLLGSHTIAYAGMAAMTQVMGGRSMLFFGVVPMTSRQLLLVLVGLSLVQYLASKDHLMLASSLGAMLAGGGYV
;
A
#
# COMPACT_ATOMS: atom_id res chain seq x y z
N MET A 1 -4.83 10.83 -26.91
CA MET A 1 -3.78 11.49 -26.13
C MET A 1 -3.91 11.05 -24.68
N PHE A 2 -2.85 10.46 -24.11
CA PHE A 2 -2.83 10.15 -22.68
C PHE A 2 -2.66 11.47 -21.92
N SER A 3 -3.66 11.84 -21.13
CA SER A 3 -3.57 12.94 -20.18
C SER A 3 -3.38 12.33 -18.80
N ALA A 4 -2.20 12.50 -18.21
CA ALA A 4 -1.96 12.09 -16.82
C ALA A 4 -2.97 12.79 -15.91
N PRO A 5 -3.52 12.11 -14.89
CA PRO A 5 -4.45 12.73 -13.96
C PRO A 5 -3.78 13.90 -13.23
N PRO A 6 -4.51 14.98 -12.93
CA PRO A 6 -3.94 16.07 -12.14
C PRO A 6 -3.55 15.55 -10.75
N LEU A 7 -2.43 16.03 -10.23
CA LEU A 7 -1.99 15.68 -8.88
C LEU A 7 -2.88 16.39 -7.85
N THR A 8 -3.75 15.63 -7.19
CA THR A 8 -4.73 16.14 -6.24
C THR A 8 -4.12 16.46 -4.88
N PRO A 9 -4.73 17.34 -4.05
CA PRO A 9 -4.12 17.83 -2.83
C PRO A 9 -3.78 16.77 -1.77
N VAL A 10 -4.65 15.76 -1.57
CA VAL A 10 -4.38 14.67 -0.60
C VAL A 10 -3.28 13.77 -1.11
N VAL A 11 -3.39 13.34 -2.37
CA VAL A 11 -2.40 12.46 -3.00
C VAL A 11 -1.03 13.13 -3.06
N LYS A 12 -0.97 14.43 -3.38
CA LYS A 12 0.28 15.20 -3.34
C LYS A 12 0.93 15.15 -1.95
N LYS A 13 0.15 15.42 -0.89
CA LYS A 13 0.65 15.37 0.47
C LYS A 13 1.12 13.98 0.86
N LEU A 14 0.33 12.94 0.51
CA LEU A 14 0.67 11.55 0.76
C LEU A 14 2.02 11.18 0.14
N ILE A 15 2.21 11.46 -1.15
CA ILE A 15 3.46 11.18 -1.88
C ILE A 15 4.64 11.92 -1.23
N ILE A 16 4.49 13.21 -0.92
CA ILE A 16 5.54 13.99 -0.26
C ILE A 16 5.86 13.38 1.12
N THR A 17 4.85 12.99 1.91
CA THR A 17 5.05 12.38 3.23
C THR A 17 5.81 11.06 3.12
N LEU A 18 5.38 10.15 2.24
CA LEU A 18 6.04 8.86 2.04
C LEU A 18 7.48 9.00 1.54
N PHE A 19 7.68 9.88 0.56
CA PHE A 19 9.03 10.15 0.04
C PHE A 19 9.94 10.77 1.11
N SER A 20 9.43 11.75 1.86
CA SER A 20 10.21 12.40 2.94
C SER A 20 10.51 11.42 4.08
N ALA A 21 9.55 10.55 4.44
CA ALA A 21 9.75 9.51 5.44
C ALA A 21 10.85 8.53 5.01
N PHE A 22 10.84 8.10 3.75
CA PHE A 22 11.88 7.24 3.20
C PHE A 22 13.28 7.89 3.21
N VAL A 23 13.38 9.16 2.79
CA VAL A 23 14.66 9.88 2.85
C VAL A 23 15.14 10.03 4.29
N LEU A 24 14.24 10.35 5.22
CA LEU A 24 14.55 10.45 6.65
C LEU A 24 15.00 9.11 7.23
N GLU A 25 14.32 8.03 6.87
CA GLU A 25 14.71 6.66 7.24
C GLU A 25 16.15 6.35 6.82
N LEU A 26 16.49 6.61 5.54
CA LEU A 26 17.84 6.40 5.03
C LEU A 26 18.88 7.21 5.79
N LEU A 27 18.57 8.46 6.11
CA LEU A 27 19.48 9.33 6.88
C LEU A 27 19.67 8.82 8.31
N LEU A 28 18.59 8.47 8.99
CA LEU A 28 18.64 8.00 10.38
C LEU A 28 19.37 6.66 10.52
N GLN A 29 19.13 5.73 9.58
CA GLN A 29 19.79 4.42 9.61
C GLN A 29 21.27 4.51 9.27
N ASN A 30 21.64 5.25 8.20
CA ASN A 30 23.02 5.24 7.71
C ASN A 30 23.93 6.18 8.48
N PHE A 31 23.42 7.32 8.97
CA PHE A 31 24.25 8.34 9.64
C PHE A 31 24.08 8.37 11.16
N ALA A 32 22.84 8.22 11.65
CA ALA A 32 22.57 8.25 13.08
C ALA A 32 22.56 6.87 13.74
N GLN A 33 22.63 5.78 12.95
CA GLN A 33 22.61 4.39 13.43
C GLN A 33 21.34 4.08 14.26
N ILE A 34 20.23 4.76 13.98
CA ILE A 34 18.95 4.53 14.66
C ILE A 34 18.19 3.42 13.90
N PRO A 35 17.76 2.35 14.59
CA PRO A 35 17.07 1.21 13.95
C PRO A 35 15.60 1.55 13.65
N VAL A 36 15.35 2.48 12.71
CA VAL A 36 14.02 3.02 12.40
C VAL A 36 13.08 1.92 11.92
N ILE A 37 13.58 0.97 11.11
CA ILE A 37 12.79 -0.19 10.65
C ILE A 37 12.26 -0.98 11.86
N GLU A 38 13.11 -1.26 12.85
CA GLU A 38 12.68 -2.04 14.03
C GLU A 38 11.64 -1.32 14.87
N LEU A 39 11.72 0.01 14.93
CA LEU A 39 10.83 0.84 15.73
C LEU A 39 9.45 1.03 15.09
N LEU A 40 9.39 1.23 13.77
CA LEU A 40 8.20 1.69 13.06
C LEU A 40 7.54 0.63 12.17
N SER A 41 8.27 -0.43 11.74
CA SER A 41 7.67 -1.55 11.03
C SER A 41 6.80 -2.39 11.96
N LEU A 42 5.73 -2.97 11.44
CA LEU A 42 4.86 -3.84 12.23
C LEU A 42 5.49 -5.22 12.38
N ASP A 43 5.70 -5.64 13.62
CA ASP A 43 6.07 -7.01 14.00
C ASP A 43 4.79 -7.76 14.43
N PRO A 44 4.13 -8.48 13.51
CA PRO A 44 2.84 -9.08 13.81
C PRO A 44 2.94 -10.37 14.64
N ALA A 45 4.14 -10.94 14.78
CA ALA A 45 4.38 -12.11 15.62
C ALA A 45 4.58 -11.72 17.10
N ASN A 46 5.07 -10.51 17.37
CA ASN A 46 5.39 -10.02 18.71
C ASN A 46 4.58 -8.76 19.03
N LEU A 47 3.28 -8.94 19.27
CA LEU A 47 2.38 -7.82 19.57
C LEU A 47 2.64 -7.29 20.99
N GLY A 48 2.87 -5.99 21.09
CA GLY A 48 3.09 -5.25 22.34
C GLY A 48 2.45 -3.86 22.30
N PRO A 49 2.65 -3.02 23.30
CA PRO A 49 2.12 -1.64 23.32
C PRO A 49 2.57 -0.81 22.12
N SER A 50 3.78 -1.04 21.60
CA SER A 50 4.30 -0.40 20.38
C SER A 50 3.55 -0.76 19.11
N SER A 51 2.90 -1.92 19.07
CA SER A 51 2.16 -2.38 17.89
C SER A 51 0.98 -1.47 17.55
N LEU A 52 0.42 -0.75 18.53
CA LEU A 52 -0.61 0.26 18.27
C LEU A 52 -0.10 1.39 17.37
N VAL A 53 1.15 1.79 17.51
CA VAL A 53 1.78 2.78 16.64
C VAL A 53 2.21 2.12 15.33
N GLN A 54 2.81 0.93 15.40
CA GLN A 54 3.32 0.19 14.26
C GLN A 54 2.25 -0.16 13.21
N VAL A 55 0.99 -0.40 13.63
CA VAL A 55 -0.15 -0.63 12.72
C VAL A 55 -0.41 0.55 11.79
N PHE A 56 0.01 1.76 12.15
CA PHE A 56 -0.11 2.95 11.31
C PHE A 56 1.21 3.37 10.69
N SER A 57 2.34 3.13 11.37
CA SER A 57 3.64 3.63 10.92
C SER A 57 4.34 2.74 9.90
N TYR A 58 3.98 1.45 9.80
CA TYR A 58 4.64 0.52 8.88
C TYR A 58 4.59 0.98 7.41
N VAL A 59 3.57 1.74 7.02
CA VAL A 59 3.42 2.28 5.66
C VAL A 59 4.40 3.40 5.33
N LEU A 60 5.01 4.00 6.35
CA LEU A 60 6.01 5.06 6.20
C LEU A 60 7.41 4.51 5.99
N ILE A 61 7.61 3.22 6.25
CA ILE A 61 8.90 2.53 6.19
C ILE A 61 8.94 1.66 4.95
N GLU A 62 10.03 1.74 4.20
CA GLU A 62 10.23 0.97 2.97
C GLU A 62 11.55 0.19 3.06
N ASP A 63 11.73 -0.85 2.24
CA ASP A 63 13.03 -1.52 2.15
C ASP A 63 14.06 -0.56 1.54
N PRO A 64 15.15 -0.22 2.25
CA PRO A 64 16.18 0.68 1.75
C PRO A 64 16.82 0.22 0.43
N ARG A 65 16.74 -1.08 0.12
CA ARG A 65 17.26 -1.68 -1.11
C ARG A 65 16.28 -1.57 -2.29
N ALA A 66 15.03 -1.27 -2.01
CA ALA A 66 13.94 -1.27 -2.98
C ALA A 66 13.57 0.14 -3.50
N VAL A 67 14.54 1.06 -3.60
CA VAL A 67 14.32 2.46 -4.03
C VAL A 67 13.49 2.56 -5.31
N MET A 68 13.81 1.75 -6.32
CA MET A 68 13.09 1.77 -7.60
C MET A 68 11.65 1.28 -7.44
N SER A 69 11.43 0.25 -6.64
CA SER A 69 10.08 -0.27 -6.33
C SER A 69 9.24 0.78 -5.61
N MET A 70 9.84 1.49 -4.66
CA MET A 70 9.19 2.60 -3.95
C MET A 70 8.78 3.72 -4.91
N LEU A 71 9.68 4.17 -5.80
CA LEU A 71 9.37 5.23 -6.78
C LEU A 71 8.23 4.80 -7.73
N ILE A 72 8.28 3.55 -8.20
CA ILE A 72 7.19 2.97 -9.01
C ILE A 72 5.89 2.92 -8.21
N GLY A 73 5.95 2.53 -6.93
CA GLY A 73 4.79 2.51 -6.03
C GLY A 73 4.15 3.89 -5.87
N LEU A 74 4.95 4.95 -5.67
CA LEU A 74 4.47 6.33 -5.61
C LEU A 74 3.82 6.80 -6.92
N LEU A 75 4.40 6.40 -8.06
CA LEU A 75 3.83 6.67 -9.38
C LEU A 75 2.45 6.00 -9.53
N PHE A 76 2.35 4.71 -9.17
CA PHE A 76 1.06 4.00 -9.18
C PHE A 76 0.04 4.65 -8.25
N MET A 77 0.46 5.02 -7.05
CA MET A 77 -0.39 5.71 -6.09
C MET A 77 -0.95 7.01 -6.66
N TRP A 78 -0.12 7.81 -7.35
CA TRP A 78 -0.58 8.99 -8.06
C TRP A 78 -1.63 8.66 -9.12
N LEU A 79 -1.33 7.69 -9.99
CA LEU A 79 -2.21 7.35 -11.12
C LEU A 79 -3.57 6.81 -10.68
N ILE A 80 -3.64 6.16 -9.51
CA ILE A 80 -4.84 5.50 -9.02
C ILE A 80 -5.61 6.39 -8.03
N MET A 81 -4.91 6.97 -7.06
CA MET A 81 -5.56 7.72 -5.99
C MET A 81 -6.01 9.12 -6.42
N SER A 82 -5.34 9.76 -7.41
CA SER A 82 -5.76 11.08 -7.89
C SER A 82 -7.12 11.06 -8.59
N PRO A 83 -7.43 10.11 -9.50
CA PRO A 83 -8.79 9.95 -10.01
C PRO A 83 -9.83 9.65 -8.92
N PHE A 84 -9.47 8.84 -7.93
CA PHE A 84 -10.35 8.56 -6.80
C PHE A 84 -10.65 9.83 -6.00
N GLU A 85 -9.63 10.61 -5.62
CA GLU A 85 -9.82 11.88 -4.91
C GLU A 85 -10.65 12.88 -5.73
N SER A 86 -10.45 12.93 -7.05
CA SER A 86 -11.21 13.81 -7.94
C SER A 86 -12.69 13.42 -8.01
N ALA A 87 -13.01 12.13 -7.89
CA ALA A 87 -14.38 11.63 -7.97
C ALA A 87 -15.13 11.68 -6.64
N PHE A 88 -14.47 11.33 -5.53
CA PHE A 88 -15.09 11.15 -4.21
C PHE A 88 -14.70 12.20 -3.18
N GLY A 89 -13.71 13.02 -3.50
CA GLY A 89 -13.25 14.11 -2.66
C GLY A 89 -12.28 13.67 -1.56
N ARG A 90 -11.76 14.68 -0.87
CA ARG A 90 -10.69 14.56 0.12
C ARG A 90 -11.02 13.61 1.28
N ARG A 91 -12.24 13.68 1.80
CA ARG A 91 -12.63 12.91 2.99
C ARG A 91 -12.60 11.41 2.70
N HIS A 92 -13.26 10.97 1.63
CA HIS A 92 -13.30 9.57 1.26
C HIS A 92 -11.92 9.01 0.89
N THR A 93 -11.05 9.84 0.32
CA THR A 93 -9.66 9.43 0.04
C THR A 93 -8.88 9.18 1.33
N LEU A 94 -9.01 10.03 2.34
CA LEU A 94 -8.37 9.82 3.66
C LEU A 94 -8.93 8.59 4.38
N GLU A 95 -10.23 8.38 4.33
CA GLU A 95 -10.89 7.21 4.90
C GLU A 95 -10.41 5.92 4.20
N LEU A 96 -10.31 5.92 2.86
CA LEU A 96 -9.79 4.79 2.09
C LEU A 96 -8.33 4.48 2.43
N ILE A 97 -7.48 5.49 2.59
CA ILE A 97 -6.09 5.33 3.02
C ILE A 97 -6.05 4.64 4.40
N ALA A 98 -6.83 5.14 5.35
CA ALA A 98 -6.90 4.58 6.71
C ALA A 98 -7.40 3.12 6.69
N VAL A 99 -8.45 2.84 5.92
CA VAL A 99 -9.01 1.49 5.74
C VAL A 99 -7.99 0.55 5.10
N GLY A 100 -7.25 1.00 4.11
CA GLY A 100 -6.18 0.22 3.47
C GLY A 100 -5.05 -0.13 4.43
N ILE A 101 -4.60 0.84 5.22
CA ILE A 101 -3.56 0.65 6.25
C ILE A 101 -4.03 -0.37 7.29
N LEU A 102 -5.22 -0.17 7.85
CA LEU A 102 -5.77 -1.06 8.87
C LEU A 102 -6.06 -2.45 8.33
N GLY A 103 -6.66 -2.55 7.14
CA GLY A 103 -6.96 -3.83 6.50
C GLY A 103 -5.70 -4.66 6.21
N GLY A 104 -4.66 -4.02 5.70
CA GLY A 104 -3.37 -4.66 5.47
C GLY A 104 -2.68 -5.08 6.76
N GLY A 105 -2.59 -4.18 7.75
CA GLY A 105 -1.98 -4.47 9.05
C GLY A 105 -2.69 -5.58 9.81
N LEU A 106 -4.03 -5.54 9.89
CA LEU A 106 -4.83 -6.59 10.54
C LEU A 106 -4.69 -7.95 9.86
N ALA A 107 -4.70 -7.99 8.51
CA ALA A 107 -4.50 -9.24 7.78
C ALA A 107 -3.11 -9.84 8.04
N ALA A 108 -2.07 -9.01 8.12
CA ALA A 108 -0.73 -9.46 8.48
C ALA A 108 -0.67 -10.01 9.91
N ILE A 109 -1.35 -9.38 10.87
CA ILE A 109 -1.45 -9.88 12.24
C ILE A 109 -2.14 -11.24 12.26
N VAL A 110 -3.28 -11.37 11.59
CA VAL A 110 -4.04 -12.64 11.56
C VAL A 110 -3.20 -13.77 10.98
N ILE A 111 -2.53 -13.55 9.84
CA ILE A 111 -1.72 -14.62 9.23
C ILE A 111 -0.53 -15.02 10.10
N ALA A 112 0.10 -14.06 10.79
CA ALA A 112 1.23 -14.33 11.69
C ALA A 112 0.82 -15.14 12.93
N GLN A 113 -0.46 -15.09 13.35
CA GLN A 113 -0.98 -15.94 14.43
C GLN A 113 -1.28 -17.37 13.96
N ILE A 114 -1.53 -17.55 12.65
CA ILE A 114 -1.84 -18.86 12.06
C ILE A 114 -0.56 -19.58 11.63
N LEU A 115 0.36 -18.84 11.01
CA LEU A 115 1.64 -19.34 10.53
C LEU A 115 2.77 -18.78 11.40
N PRO A 116 3.58 -19.61 12.06
CA PRO A 116 4.74 -19.12 12.80
C PRO A 116 5.78 -18.58 11.80
N ILE A 117 5.88 -17.25 11.73
CA ILE A 117 6.78 -16.53 10.83
C ILE A 117 7.70 -15.62 11.68
N PRO A 118 8.64 -16.21 12.45
CA PRO A 118 9.49 -15.43 13.33
C PRO A 118 10.45 -14.53 12.55
N GLY A 119 10.58 -13.28 13.00
CA GLY A 119 11.54 -12.32 12.45
C GLY A 119 11.09 -11.58 11.17
N TRP A 120 9.90 -11.85 10.68
CA TRP A 120 9.34 -11.13 9.53
C TRP A 120 8.59 -9.88 10.00
N ARG A 121 8.81 -8.77 9.31
CA ARG A 121 8.17 -7.49 9.61
C ARG A 121 7.42 -6.96 8.41
N LEU A 122 6.23 -6.43 8.66
CA LEU A 122 5.47 -5.75 7.63
C LEU A 122 5.95 -4.31 7.52
N LEU A 123 6.28 -3.91 6.29
CA LEU A 123 6.67 -2.56 5.91
C LEU A 123 6.19 -2.27 4.49
N GLY A 124 6.09 -0.99 4.15
CA GLY A 124 5.76 -0.56 2.79
C GLY A 124 4.37 0.03 2.62
N SER A 125 4.31 1.03 1.75
CA SER A 125 3.10 1.79 1.40
C SER A 125 2.17 1.06 0.41
N HIS A 126 2.54 -0.15 -0.02
CA HIS A 126 1.81 -0.95 -1.00
C HIS A 126 0.33 -1.19 -0.63
N THR A 127 0.02 -1.33 0.66
CA THR A 127 -1.36 -1.53 1.14
C THR A 127 -2.29 -0.37 0.76
N ILE A 128 -1.80 0.87 0.76
CA ILE A 128 -2.57 2.03 0.32
C ILE A 128 -2.89 1.93 -1.18
N ALA A 129 -1.90 1.56 -1.99
CA ALA A 129 -2.08 1.41 -3.43
C ALA A 129 -3.06 0.28 -3.76
N TYR A 130 -2.93 -0.87 -3.11
CA TYR A 130 -3.83 -2.02 -3.31
C TYR A 130 -5.27 -1.72 -2.87
N ALA A 131 -5.48 -1.04 -1.74
CA ALA A 131 -6.80 -0.60 -1.31
C ALA A 131 -7.43 0.37 -2.31
N GLY A 132 -6.66 1.36 -2.78
CA GLY A 132 -7.10 2.32 -3.79
C GLY A 132 -7.50 1.66 -5.11
N MET A 133 -6.69 0.70 -5.57
CA MET A 133 -7.00 -0.05 -6.79
C MET A 133 -8.27 -0.89 -6.64
N ALA A 134 -8.42 -1.60 -5.52
CA ALA A 134 -9.62 -2.40 -5.26
C ALA A 134 -10.88 -1.52 -5.17
N ALA A 135 -10.81 -0.38 -4.48
CA ALA A 135 -11.91 0.59 -4.42
C ALA A 135 -12.29 1.10 -5.84
N MET A 136 -11.30 1.47 -6.65
CA MET A 136 -11.54 1.92 -8.03
C MET A 136 -12.22 0.84 -8.88
N THR A 137 -11.87 -0.44 -8.70
CA THR A 137 -12.53 -1.52 -9.44
C THR A 137 -14.01 -1.65 -9.11
N GLN A 138 -14.40 -1.42 -7.87
CA GLN A 138 -15.81 -1.45 -7.45
C GLN A 138 -16.61 -0.27 -8.02
N VAL A 139 -16.03 0.93 -7.92
CA VAL A 139 -16.66 2.17 -8.43
C VAL A 139 -16.91 2.11 -9.93
N MET A 140 -15.99 1.55 -10.69
CA MET A 140 -16.08 1.56 -12.15
C MET A 140 -17.08 0.54 -12.72
N GLY A 141 -17.60 -0.39 -11.89
CA GLY A 141 -18.78 -1.20 -12.19
C GLY A 141 -18.78 -1.89 -13.56
N GLY A 142 -17.65 -2.37 -14.05
CA GLY A 142 -17.54 -3.04 -15.35
C GLY A 142 -17.22 -2.11 -16.53
N ARG A 143 -17.06 -0.80 -16.30
CA ARG A 143 -16.54 0.12 -17.32
C ARG A 143 -15.08 -0.21 -17.61
N SER A 144 -14.69 -0.11 -18.87
CA SER A 144 -13.27 -0.23 -19.25
C SER A 144 -12.54 1.07 -18.91
N MET A 145 -11.39 0.96 -18.27
CA MET A 145 -10.46 2.07 -18.12
C MET A 145 -9.16 1.77 -18.89
N LEU A 146 -8.51 2.82 -19.32
CA LEU A 146 -7.20 2.70 -19.93
C LEU A 146 -6.14 2.59 -18.80
N PHE A 147 -5.69 1.37 -18.56
CA PHE A 147 -4.59 1.14 -17.63
C PHE A 147 -3.31 1.70 -18.28
N PHE A 148 -2.63 2.62 -17.58
CA PHE A 148 -1.52 3.44 -18.13
C PHE A 148 -1.86 4.22 -19.39
N GLY A 149 -3.16 4.46 -19.68
CA GLY A 149 -3.57 5.14 -20.91
C GLY A 149 -3.36 4.35 -22.20
N VAL A 150 -2.96 3.08 -22.10
CA VAL A 150 -2.61 2.24 -23.26
C VAL A 150 -3.47 1.00 -23.34
N VAL A 151 -3.67 0.31 -22.23
CA VAL A 151 -4.37 -0.98 -22.23
C VAL A 151 -5.80 -0.81 -21.69
N PRO A 152 -6.85 -1.02 -22.51
CA PRO A 152 -8.23 -1.01 -22.02
C PRO A 152 -8.46 -2.25 -21.16
N MET A 153 -8.74 -2.06 -19.88
CA MET A 153 -9.01 -3.14 -18.92
C MET A 153 -10.36 -2.90 -18.24
N THR A 154 -11.10 -3.97 -18.06
CA THR A 154 -12.30 -3.95 -17.22
C THR A 154 -11.88 -4.03 -15.75
N SER A 155 -12.77 -3.58 -14.84
CA SER A 155 -12.54 -3.65 -13.39
C SER A 155 -12.16 -5.06 -12.92
N ARG A 156 -12.82 -6.09 -13.47
CA ARG A 156 -12.51 -7.49 -13.13
C ARG A 156 -11.12 -7.91 -13.58
N GLN A 157 -10.70 -7.52 -14.79
CA GLN A 157 -9.37 -7.80 -15.29
C GLN A 157 -8.30 -7.11 -14.44
N LEU A 158 -8.54 -5.86 -14.05
CA LEU A 158 -7.62 -5.13 -13.18
C LEU A 158 -7.49 -5.83 -11.82
N LEU A 159 -8.60 -6.25 -11.20
CA LEU A 159 -8.56 -7.01 -9.94
C LEU A 159 -7.76 -8.30 -10.08
N LEU A 160 -7.99 -9.07 -11.15
CA LEU A 160 -7.24 -10.30 -11.41
C LEU A 160 -5.76 -10.04 -11.61
N VAL A 161 -5.38 -8.97 -12.29
CA VAL A 161 -3.97 -8.56 -12.45
C VAL A 161 -3.35 -8.22 -11.09
N LEU A 162 -4.08 -7.52 -10.21
CA LEU A 162 -3.60 -7.16 -8.88
C LEU A 162 -3.37 -8.39 -7.99
N VAL A 163 -4.36 -9.28 -7.94
CA VAL A 163 -4.24 -10.53 -7.20
C VAL A 163 -3.11 -11.38 -7.79
N GLY A 164 -3.04 -11.47 -9.11
CA GLY A 164 -1.96 -12.18 -9.81
C GLY A 164 -0.58 -11.60 -9.50
N LEU A 165 -0.46 -10.27 -9.49
CA LEU A 165 0.80 -9.59 -9.14
C LEU A 165 1.22 -9.88 -7.69
N SER A 166 0.27 -9.82 -6.74
CA SER A 166 0.54 -10.18 -5.33
C SER A 166 0.99 -11.64 -5.18
N LEU A 167 0.39 -12.55 -5.95
CA LEU A 167 0.79 -13.97 -5.95
C LEU A 167 2.18 -14.17 -6.57
N VAL A 168 2.48 -13.52 -7.69
CA VAL A 168 3.82 -13.57 -8.32
C VAL A 168 4.88 -13.02 -7.35
N GLN A 169 4.57 -11.92 -6.69
CA GLN A 169 5.47 -11.33 -5.70
C GLN A 169 5.70 -12.27 -4.50
N TYR A 170 4.64 -12.93 -4.03
CA TYR A 170 4.74 -13.98 -3.02
C TYR A 170 5.61 -15.16 -3.48
N LEU A 171 5.42 -15.65 -4.69
CA LEU A 171 6.23 -16.75 -5.24
C LEU A 171 7.71 -16.38 -5.35
N ALA A 172 8.01 -15.12 -5.63
CA ALA A 172 9.38 -14.62 -5.75
C ALA A 172 10.06 -14.42 -4.38
N SER A 173 9.34 -13.88 -3.41
CA SER A 173 9.89 -13.50 -2.09
C SER A 173 9.58 -14.51 -0.98
N LYS A 174 8.54 -15.34 -1.14
CA LYS A 174 7.92 -16.20 -0.11
C LYS A 174 7.44 -15.39 1.11
N ASP A 175 7.16 -14.10 0.91
CA ASP A 175 6.71 -13.20 1.96
C ASP A 175 5.21 -13.34 2.19
N HIS A 176 4.85 -14.14 3.19
CA HIS A 176 3.46 -14.38 3.60
C HIS A 176 2.78 -13.11 4.14
N LEU A 177 3.54 -12.25 4.84
CA LEU A 177 2.99 -11.01 5.41
C LEU A 177 2.62 -10.03 4.31
N MET A 178 3.47 -9.88 3.30
CA MET A 178 3.20 -9.02 2.17
C MET A 178 2.00 -9.50 1.35
N LEU A 179 1.86 -10.81 1.12
CA LEU A 179 0.68 -11.36 0.47
C LEU A 179 -0.59 -11.10 1.28
N ALA A 180 -0.57 -11.43 2.57
CA ALA A 180 -1.73 -11.26 3.45
C ALA A 180 -2.13 -9.79 3.56
N SER A 181 -1.17 -8.89 3.73
CA SER A 181 -1.42 -7.44 3.82
C SER A 181 -1.99 -6.87 2.52
N SER A 182 -1.49 -7.31 1.37
CA SER A 182 -2.00 -6.88 0.06
C SER A 182 -3.46 -7.32 -0.13
N LEU A 183 -3.76 -8.58 0.15
CA LEU A 183 -5.13 -9.12 0.07
C LEU A 183 -6.06 -8.46 1.09
N GLY A 184 -5.61 -8.27 2.34
CA GLY A 184 -6.36 -7.58 3.37
C GLY A 184 -6.69 -6.13 3.01
N ALA A 185 -5.72 -5.41 2.45
CA ALA A 185 -5.92 -4.05 1.97
C ALA A 185 -6.91 -3.99 0.78
N MET A 186 -6.82 -4.96 -0.17
CA MET A 186 -7.78 -5.06 -1.29
C MET A 186 -9.19 -5.34 -0.80
N LEU A 187 -9.38 -6.28 0.13
CA LEU A 187 -10.68 -6.60 0.70
C LEU A 187 -11.28 -5.40 1.45
N ALA A 188 -10.46 -4.74 2.27
CA ALA A 188 -10.89 -3.57 3.03
C ALA A 188 -11.23 -2.39 2.10
N GLY A 189 -10.39 -2.07 1.12
CA GLY A 189 -10.60 -0.99 0.16
C GLY A 189 -11.79 -1.25 -0.78
N GLY A 190 -11.94 -2.51 -1.24
CA GLY A 190 -13.09 -2.90 -2.07
C GLY A 190 -14.41 -2.93 -1.29
N GLY A 191 -14.38 -3.28 0.00
CA GLY A 191 -15.56 -3.28 0.86
C GLY A 191 -15.94 -1.89 1.39
N TYR A 192 -15.06 -0.91 1.29
CA TYR A 192 -15.30 0.47 1.72
C TYR A 192 -16.25 1.22 0.79
N VAL A 193 -16.28 0.90 -0.50
CA VAL A 193 -17.08 1.55 -1.55
C VAL A 193 -18.35 0.76 -1.83
#